data_f9730810573d279272fea554cbdc98cc
#
_entry.id   f9730810573d279272fea554cbdc98cc
#
_cell.length_a   1.000
_cell.length_b   1.000
_cell.length_c   1.000
_cell.angle_alpha   90.00
_cell.angle_beta   90.00
_cell.angle_gamma   90.00
#
_symmetry.space_group_name_H-M   'P 1'
#
loop_
_entity.id
_entity.type
_entity.pdbx_description
1 polymer ?
#
loop_
_entity_poly.entity_id
_entity_poly.type
_entity_poly.pdbx_seq_one_letter_code
_entity_poly.pdbx_strand_id
1 'polypeptide(L)'
;MKKWLFTSESVTEGHPDKICDQISDAILDAILEQDPDARVACETLVTTGLILVAGEITTSCYVDIPKVVRKTVEDIGYVRAKYGFDADTCAVLTSINEQSSDIALGVDSSLEQKGLSEDDLDKIGAGDQGIMFGYACNETEELMPLPISLAHKLARKLAEVRKDATLTYLRPDGKTQVTVEYEDDKPKRIDSIVVSTQHSPDVELEDIFNDIKKHVIQPIIPTHMLDENTKYYVNPTGRFVVGGPMGDAGVTGRKIIVDTYGGYSRHGGGAFSGKDPTKVDRSASYAARYVAKNIVAAGLADKCEIGLAYAIGVASPLSVFVETFGTGKISDEEIKKLVVKNFDLRPAAIIRDLDLLRPIYKNLAAYGHMGRTDLDVTWEKTDKAEILKEALK
;
A
#
# COMPACT_ATOMS: atom_id res chain seq x y z
N MET A 1 33.37 -9.89 0.78
CA MET A 1 31.91 -10.18 0.71
C MET A 1 31.22 -9.58 1.92
N LYS A 2 30.33 -8.59 1.69
CA LYS A 2 29.50 -7.99 2.74
C LYS A 2 28.22 -8.81 2.84
N LYS A 3 28.00 -9.47 3.98
CA LYS A 3 26.75 -10.20 4.26
C LYS A 3 25.90 -9.43 5.25
N TRP A 4 24.59 -9.40 5.02
CA TRP A 4 23.62 -8.77 5.90
C TRP A 4 22.24 -9.39 5.72
N LEU A 5 21.39 -9.22 6.72
CA LEU A 5 20.01 -9.70 6.72
C LEU A 5 19.06 -8.51 6.62
N PHE A 6 18.01 -8.66 5.83
CA PHE A 6 16.90 -7.70 5.79
C PHE A 6 15.57 -8.40 5.92
N THR A 7 14.67 -7.79 6.69
CA THR A 7 13.38 -8.37 7.02
C THR A 7 12.27 -7.41 6.66
N SER A 8 11.23 -7.93 5.99
CA SER A 8 9.97 -7.22 5.79
C SER A 8 8.81 -8.07 6.25
N GLU A 9 7.75 -7.41 6.70
CA GLU A 9 6.51 -8.05 7.11
C GLU A 9 5.34 -7.63 6.23
N SER A 10 4.31 -8.45 6.20
CA SER A 10 2.99 -8.14 5.65
C SER A 10 1.90 -8.73 6.53
N VAL A 11 0.67 -8.30 6.29
CA VAL A 11 -0.50 -8.78 7.03
C VAL A 11 -1.61 -9.15 6.06
N THR A 12 -2.52 -10.03 6.50
CA THR A 12 -3.70 -10.39 5.71
C THR A 12 -4.74 -9.27 5.70
N GLU A 13 -5.69 -9.37 4.80
CA GLU A 13 -6.87 -8.49 4.74
C GLU A 13 -7.70 -8.45 6.02
N GLY A 14 -7.62 -9.51 6.86
CA GLY A 14 -8.33 -9.61 8.13
C GLY A 14 -7.59 -9.05 9.35
N HIS A 15 -6.40 -8.51 9.18
CA HIS A 15 -5.71 -7.78 10.24
C HIS A 15 -6.50 -6.51 10.61
N PRO A 16 -6.66 -6.15 11.90
CA PRO A 16 -7.49 -5.02 12.32
C PRO A 16 -7.21 -3.69 11.59
N ASP A 17 -5.94 -3.30 11.46
CA ASP A 17 -5.58 -2.08 10.73
C ASP A 17 -5.94 -2.19 9.23
N LYS A 18 -5.80 -3.37 8.63
CA LYS A 18 -6.14 -3.58 7.22
C LYS A 18 -7.64 -3.67 6.96
N ILE A 19 -8.44 -4.09 7.93
CA ILE A 19 -9.90 -3.94 7.87
C ILE A 19 -10.25 -2.46 7.77
N CYS A 20 -9.62 -1.61 8.59
CA CYS A 20 -9.86 -0.16 8.58
C CYS A 20 -9.48 0.47 7.24
N ASP A 21 -8.31 0.13 6.70
CA ASP A 21 -7.84 0.61 5.40
C ASP A 21 -8.81 0.23 4.28
N GLN A 22 -9.27 -1.03 4.25
CA GLN A 22 -10.22 -1.52 3.26
C GLN A 22 -11.60 -0.85 3.37
N ILE A 23 -12.08 -0.59 4.59
CA ILE A 23 -13.34 0.12 4.81
C ILE A 23 -13.22 1.56 4.31
N SER A 24 -12.17 2.27 4.69
CA SER A 24 -11.95 3.66 4.29
C SER A 24 -11.84 3.80 2.78
N ASP A 25 -11.12 2.90 2.10
CA ASP A 25 -11.00 2.89 0.64
C ASP A 25 -12.27 2.39 -0.07
N ALA A 26 -13.05 1.49 0.53
CA ALA A 26 -14.34 1.09 -0.03
C ALA A 26 -15.37 2.23 -0.01
N ILE A 27 -15.34 3.07 1.02
CA ILE A 27 -16.17 4.29 1.09
C ILE A 27 -15.72 5.29 0.03
N LEU A 28 -14.41 5.50 -0.12
CA LEU A 28 -13.84 6.34 -1.17
C LEU A 28 -14.28 5.88 -2.55
N ASP A 29 -14.14 4.59 -2.88
CA ASP A 29 -14.54 4.04 -4.17
C ASP A 29 -16.04 4.23 -4.44
N ALA A 30 -16.91 3.98 -3.44
CA ALA A 30 -18.35 4.18 -3.57
C ALA A 30 -18.77 5.64 -3.81
N ILE A 31 -17.94 6.58 -3.35
CA ILE A 31 -18.13 8.01 -3.63
C ILE A 31 -17.64 8.35 -5.03
N LEU A 32 -16.41 7.95 -5.40
CA LEU A 32 -15.82 8.26 -6.70
C LEU A 32 -16.61 7.69 -7.88
N GLU A 33 -17.28 6.55 -7.70
CA GLU A 33 -18.19 5.99 -8.71
C GLU A 33 -19.32 6.95 -9.12
N GLN A 34 -19.72 7.86 -8.23
CA GLN A 34 -20.86 8.77 -8.43
C GLN A 34 -20.42 10.24 -8.52
N ASP A 35 -19.33 10.59 -7.88
CA ASP A 35 -18.80 11.95 -7.78
C ASP A 35 -17.27 11.94 -7.82
N PRO A 36 -16.66 11.94 -9.02
CA PRO A 36 -15.19 11.93 -9.17
C PRO A 36 -14.50 13.17 -8.60
N ASP A 37 -15.23 14.28 -8.42
CA ASP A 37 -14.69 15.53 -7.89
C ASP A 37 -14.79 15.64 -6.36
N ALA A 38 -15.31 14.61 -5.68
CA ALA A 38 -15.47 14.59 -4.24
C ALA A 38 -14.13 14.79 -3.50
N ARG A 39 -14.23 15.41 -2.33
CA ARG A 39 -13.12 15.52 -1.38
C ARG A 39 -13.36 14.57 -0.23
N VAL A 40 -12.45 13.64 -0.03
CA VAL A 40 -12.59 12.55 0.94
C VAL A 40 -11.33 12.44 1.79
N ALA A 41 -11.52 12.51 3.09
CA ALA A 41 -10.56 12.14 4.11
C ALA A 41 -11.32 11.28 5.13
N CYS A 42 -11.31 9.96 4.93
CA CYS A 42 -12.11 9.00 5.68
C CYS A 42 -11.21 8.08 6.50
N GLU A 43 -11.41 8.05 7.80
CA GLU A 43 -10.69 7.21 8.73
C GLU A 43 -11.65 6.23 9.42
N THR A 44 -11.14 5.04 9.72
CA THR A 44 -11.91 3.98 10.37
C THR A 44 -11.16 3.48 11.60
N LEU A 45 -11.90 3.20 12.67
CA LEU A 45 -11.43 2.47 13.85
C LEU A 45 -12.28 1.22 14.02
N VAL A 46 -11.65 0.08 14.31
CA VAL A 46 -12.34 -1.17 14.66
C VAL A 46 -11.86 -1.69 16.01
N THR A 47 -12.77 -2.27 16.76
CA THR A 47 -12.50 -3.03 17.98
C THR A 47 -13.58 -4.07 18.17
N THR A 48 -13.61 -4.80 19.30
CA THR A 48 -14.64 -5.81 19.59
C THR A 48 -16.05 -5.26 19.38
N GLY A 49 -16.77 -5.80 18.39
CA GLY A 49 -18.17 -5.48 18.11
C GLY A 49 -18.46 -4.05 17.65
N LEU A 50 -17.44 -3.24 17.31
CA LEU A 50 -17.61 -1.84 16.96
C LEU A 50 -16.75 -1.44 15.75
N ILE A 51 -17.36 -0.67 14.87
CA ILE A 51 -16.72 0.05 13.76
C ILE A 51 -17.14 1.51 13.86
N LEU A 52 -16.16 2.40 13.94
CA LEU A 52 -16.34 3.85 13.88
C LEU A 52 -15.72 4.38 12.59
N VAL A 53 -16.51 5.05 11.77
CA VAL A 53 -16.06 5.78 10.58
C VAL A 53 -16.15 7.27 10.88
N ALA A 54 -15.04 7.98 10.73
CA ALA A 54 -14.96 9.42 10.99
C ALA A 54 -14.17 10.11 9.88
N GLY A 55 -14.29 11.42 9.78
CA GLY A 55 -13.52 12.21 8.82
C GLY A 55 -14.32 13.33 8.15
N GLU A 56 -13.76 13.88 7.08
CA GLU A 56 -14.31 14.96 6.31
C GLU A 56 -14.60 14.49 4.87
N ILE A 57 -15.87 14.63 4.46
CA ILE A 57 -16.33 14.25 3.13
C ILE A 57 -17.19 15.37 2.57
N THR A 58 -16.76 15.93 1.45
CA THR A 58 -17.55 16.88 0.65
C THR A 58 -17.86 16.21 -0.68
N THR A 59 -19.14 15.93 -0.93
CA THR A 59 -19.60 15.24 -2.13
C THR A 59 -21.04 15.65 -2.47
N SER A 60 -21.39 15.52 -3.74
CA SER A 60 -22.76 15.71 -4.23
C SER A 60 -23.63 14.45 -4.17
N CYS A 61 -23.02 13.28 -3.89
CA CYS A 61 -23.72 12.00 -3.89
C CYS A 61 -24.08 11.52 -2.47
N TYR A 62 -24.96 10.53 -2.40
CA TYR A 62 -25.29 9.82 -1.17
C TYR A 62 -24.68 8.40 -1.19
N VAL A 63 -23.96 8.04 -0.13
CA VAL A 63 -23.43 6.68 0.08
C VAL A 63 -23.95 6.13 1.40
N ASP A 64 -24.53 4.94 1.37
CA ASP A 64 -24.94 4.18 2.57
C ASP A 64 -23.68 3.58 3.22
N ILE A 65 -22.98 4.38 4.03
CA ILE A 65 -21.73 3.99 4.69
C ILE A 65 -21.89 2.68 5.48
N PRO A 66 -22.91 2.49 6.35
CA PRO A 66 -23.09 1.22 7.04
C PRO A 66 -23.17 0.00 6.12
N LYS A 67 -23.82 0.13 4.96
CA LYS A 67 -23.91 -0.95 3.98
C LYS A 67 -22.54 -1.28 3.35
N VAL A 68 -21.78 -0.25 2.97
CA VAL A 68 -20.41 -0.41 2.44
C VAL A 68 -19.51 -1.08 3.47
N VAL A 69 -19.55 -0.64 4.71
CA VAL A 69 -18.79 -1.19 5.84
C VAL A 69 -19.10 -2.68 6.03
N ARG A 70 -20.38 -3.04 6.17
CA ARG A 70 -20.79 -4.44 6.37
C ARG A 70 -20.38 -5.33 5.23
N LYS A 71 -20.55 -4.87 3.98
CA LYS A 71 -20.12 -5.61 2.79
C LYS A 71 -18.60 -5.85 2.78
N THR A 72 -17.81 -4.87 3.16
CA THR A 72 -16.35 -5.00 3.24
C THR A 72 -15.94 -6.02 4.31
N VAL A 73 -16.54 -5.97 5.50
CA VAL A 73 -16.28 -6.93 6.59
C VAL A 73 -16.70 -8.35 6.22
N GLU A 74 -17.84 -8.50 5.51
CA GLU A 74 -18.30 -9.78 4.95
C GLU A 74 -17.30 -10.35 3.94
N ASP A 75 -16.83 -9.55 2.98
CA ASP A 75 -15.88 -9.94 1.93
C ASP A 75 -14.54 -10.41 2.51
N ILE A 76 -14.11 -9.80 3.61
CA ILE A 76 -12.92 -10.21 4.36
C ILE A 76 -13.13 -11.59 5.02
N GLY A 77 -14.37 -11.92 5.41
CA GLY A 77 -14.73 -13.22 6.00
C GLY A 77 -15.03 -13.19 7.49
N TYR A 78 -15.30 -12.04 8.06
CA TYR A 78 -15.85 -11.92 9.42
C TYR A 78 -17.37 -12.07 9.36
N VAL A 79 -17.82 -13.32 9.30
CA VAL A 79 -19.23 -13.71 9.08
C VAL A 79 -19.80 -14.55 10.24
N ARG A 80 -19.14 -14.56 11.39
CA ARG A 80 -19.56 -15.35 12.55
C ARG A 80 -19.40 -14.56 13.84
N ALA A 81 -20.52 -14.33 14.55
CA ALA A 81 -20.55 -13.61 15.83
C ALA A 81 -19.57 -14.14 16.88
N LYS A 82 -19.26 -15.45 16.87
CA LYS A 82 -18.29 -16.06 17.77
C LYS A 82 -16.86 -15.54 17.64
N TYR A 83 -16.55 -14.78 16.59
CA TYR A 83 -15.25 -14.09 16.45
C TYR A 83 -15.19 -12.79 17.25
N GLY A 84 -16.29 -12.39 17.92
CA GLY A 84 -16.39 -11.12 18.63
C GLY A 84 -16.42 -9.89 17.71
N PHE A 85 -16.48 -10.13 16.40
CA PHE A 85 -16.55 -9.13 15.34
C PHE A 85 -17.10 -9.78 14.08
N ASP A 86 -18.19 -9.27 13.52
CA ASP A 86 -18.81 -9.81 12.30
C ASP A 86 -19.64 -8.74 11.58
N ALA A 87 -19.89 -8.99 10.28
CA ALA A 87 -20.57 -8.06 9.39
C ALA A 87 -22.01 -7.73 9.82
N ASP A 88 -22.73 -8.68 10.40
CA ASP A 88 -24.16 -8.54 10.71
C ASP A 88 -24.41 -7.82 12.04
N THR A 89 -23.62 -8.16 13.07
CA THR A 89 -23.91 -7.76 14.47
C THR A 89 -23.05 -6.62 15.00
N CYS A 90 -21.92 -6.28 14.35
CA CYS A 90 -21.13 -5.11 14.74
C CYS A 90 -21.94 -3.82 14.74
N ALA A 91 -21.75 -2.99 15.76
CA ALA A 91 -22.20 -1.60 15.72
C ALA A 91 -21.38 -0.84 14.66
N VAL A 92 -22.06 -0.07 13.82
CA VAL A 92 -21.42 0.86 12.87
C VAL A 92 -21.83 2.26 13.24
N LEU A 93 -20.87 3.06 13.67
CA LEU A 93 -21.06 4.48 14.01
C LEU A 93 -20.39 5.35 12.96
N THR A 94 -20.97 6.49 12.67
CA THR A 94 -20.41 7.49 11.73
C THR A 94 -20.34 8.86 12.36
N SER A 95 -19.21 9.56 12.14
CA SER A 95 -19.00 10.96 12.51
C SER A 95 -18.32 11.66 11.35
N ILE A 96 -19.12 12.10 10.38
CA ILE A 96 -18.63 12.71 9.13
C ILE A 96 -19.03 14.17 9.12
N ASN A 97 -18.07 15.04 8.81
CA ASN A 97 -18.24 16.47 8.60
C ASN A 97 -17.94 16.84 7.15
N GLU A 98 -18.31 18.04 6.74
CA GLU A 98 -17.83 18.62 5.48
C GLU A 98 -16.38 19.10 5.64
N GLN A 99 -15.63 19.13 4.53
CA GLN A 99 -14.28 19.70 4.53
C GLN A 99 -14.31 21.18 4.95
N SER A 100 -13.31 21.59 5.76
CA SER A 100 -13.14 22.97 6.16
C SER A 100 -13.02 23.89 4.93
N SER A 101 -13.80 25.00 4.94
CA SER A 101 -13.71 26.04 3.92
C SER A 101 -12.32 26.67 3.81
N ASP A 102 -11.57 26.74 4.90
CA ASP A 102 -10.22 27.31 4.93
C ASP A 102 -9.22 26.40 4.16
N ILE A 103 -9.38 25.08 4.27
CA ILE A 103 -8.58 24.11 3.52
C ILE A 103 -8.94 24.17 2.03
N ALA A 104 -10.23 24.20 1.70
CA ALA A 104 -10.72 24.28 0.33
C ALA A 104 -10.15 25.49 -0.43
N LEU A 105 -10.04 26.67 0.22
CA LEU A 105 -9.46 27.88 -0.39
C LEU A 105 -8.04 27.71 -0.92
N GLY A 106 -7.24 26.83 -0.31
CA GLY A 106 -5.85 26.57 -0.75
C GLY A 106 -5.76 25.45 -1.79
N VAL A 107 -6.65 24.47 -1.71
CA VAL A 107 -6.61 23.27 -2.56
C VAL A 107 -7.31 23.50 -3.89
N ASP A 108 -8.47 24.14 -3.88
CA ASP A 108 -9.29 24.38 -5.08
C ASP A 108 -8.76 25.53 -5.96
N SER A 109 -7.86 26.37 -5.44
CA SER A 109 -7.20 27.42 -6.19
C SER A 109 -5.77 27.61 -5.68
N SER A 110 -4.80 27.11 -6.44
CA SER A 110 -3.38 27.15 -6.07
C SER A 110 -2.81 28.58 -5.98
N LEU A 111 -1.62 28.69 -5.41
CA LEU A 111 -0.87 29.94 -5.36
C LEU A 111 -0.51 30.42 -6.79
N GLU A 112 -0.16 29.51 -7.69
CA GLU A 112 0.16 29.78 -9.08
C GLU A 112 -1.05 30.33 -9.84
N GLN A 113 -2.24 29.77 -9.64
CA GLN A 113 -3.49 30.27 -10.22
C GLN A 113 -3.82 31.67 -9.69
N LYS A 114 -3.67 31.91 -8.39
CA LYS A 114 -3.85 33.25 -7.78
C LYS A 114 -2.84 34.27 -8.34
N GLY A 115 -1.66 33.78 -8.78
CA GLY A 115 -0.64 34.54 -9.49
C GLY A 115 -0.92 34.73 -11.00
N LEU A 116 -2.13 34.37 -11.48
CA LEU A 116 -2.59 34.53 -12.88
C LEU A 116 -1.98 33.51 -13.86
N SER A 117 -1.63 32.30 -13.44
CA SER A 117 -1.31 31.21 -14.36
C SER A 117 -2.54 30.84 -15.19
N GLU A 118 -2.35 30.72 -16.52
CA GLU A 118 -3.38 30.29 -17.47
C GLU A 118 -3.35 28.75 -17.69
N ASP A 119 -2.39 28.03 -17.10
CA ASP A 119 -2.27 26.58 -17.23
C ASP A 119 -3.31 25.88 -16.32
N ASP A 120 -4.19 25.09 -16.92
CA ASP A 120 -5.23 24.34 -16.20
C ASP A 120 -4.65 23.37 -15.16
N LEU A 121 -3.42 22.89 -15.34
CA LEU A 121 -2.73 22.01 -14.39
C LEU A 121 -2.21 22.73 -13.14
N ASP A 122 -2.20 24.04 -13.15
CA ASP A 122 -1.90 24.86 -11.97
C ASP A 122 -3.13 25.17 -11.12
N LYS A 123 -4.34 24.74 -11.52
CA LYS A 123 -5.57 25.05 -10.78
C LYS A 123 -5.59 24.42 -9.38
N ILE A 124 -5.15 23.17 -9.26
CA ILE A 124 -5.20 22.43 -8.01
C ILE A 124 -3.86 22.52 -7.29
N GLY A 125 -3.85 23.10 -6.11
CA GLY A 125 -2.71 23.07 -5.21
C GLY A 125 -2.63 21.74 -4.45
N ALA A 126 -1.46 21.40 -3.90
CA ALA A 126 -1.30 20.24 -3.04
C ALA A 126 -2.26 20.31 -1.85
N GLY A 127 -2.94 19.19 -1.56
CA GLY A 127 -3.93 19.11 -0.47
C GLY A 127 -3.34 19.21 0.92
N ASP A 128 -2.02 19.01 1.05
CA ASP A 128 -1.27 19.17 2.30
C ASP A 128 0.20 19.46 1.99
N GLN A 129 0.96 19.83 3.01
CA GLN A 129 2.41 19.82 2.99
C GLN A 129 2.91 18.40 3.26
N GLY A 130 4.11 18.07 2.78
CA GLY A 130 4.72 16.79 3.13
C GLY A 130 5.86 16.39 2.21
N ILE A 131 6.47 15.24 2.54
CA ILE A 131 7.44 14.58 1.69
C ILE A 131 6.97 13.14 1.41
N MET A 132 7.02 12.72 0.15
CA MET A 132 6.60 11.41 -0.32
C MET A 132 7.75 10.72 -1.01
N PHE A 133 7.82 9.40 -0.88
CA PHE A 133 8.89 8.60 -1.47
C PHE A 133 8.33 7.52 -2.39
N GLY A 134 9.04 7.30 -3.49
CA GLY A 134 8.87 6.16 -4.37
C GLY A 134 10.17 5.39 -4.50
N TYR A 135 10.10 4.08 -4.68
CA TYR A 135 11.27 3.22 -4.81
C TYR A 135 11.04 2.13 -5.85
N ALA A 136 12.13 1.71 -6.49
CA ALA A 136 12.18 0.51 -7.32
C ALA A 136 13.57 -0.11 -7.26
N CYS A 137 13.65 -1.42 -7.45
CA CYS A 137 14.91 -2.16 -7.60
C CYS A 137 14.69 -3.38 -8.50
N ASN A 138 15.77 -3.91 -9.05
CA ASN A 138 15.75 -5.06 -9.98
C ASN A 138 15.79 -6.43 -9.29
N GLU A 139 15.28 -6.53 -8.05
CA GLU A 139 15.29 -7.78 -7.28
C GLU A 139 14.15 -8.74 -7.66
N THR A 140 13.04 -8.21 -8.19
CA THR A 140 11.84 -8.97 -8.62
C THR A 140 11.36 -8.48 -9.97
N GLU A 141 10.49 -9.25 -10.64
CA GLU A 141 9.89 -8.88 -11.93
C GLU A 141 9.04 -7.61 -11.83
N GLU A 142 8.34 -7.44 -10.72
CA GLU A 142 7.55 -6.25 -10.42
C GLU A 142 8.40 -5.03 -10.01
N LEU A 143 9.73 -5.17 -9.96
CA LEU A 143 10.71 -4.17 -9.54
C LEU A 143 10.49 -3.69 -8.10
N MET A 144 10.25 -4.64 -7.21
CA MET A 144 10.09 -4.45 -5.76
C MET A 144 11.22 -5.12 -4.98
N PRO A 145 11.52 -4.67 -3.76
CA PRO A 145 12.40 -5.40 -2.86
C PRO A 145 11.86 -6.80 -2.56
N LEU A 146 12.73 -7.80 -2.64
CA LEU A 146 12.35 -9.20 -2.50
C LEU A 146 11.67 -9.54 -1.16
N PRO A 147 12.14 -9.04 0.02
CA PRO A 147 11.52 -9.40 1.30
C PRO A 147 10.05 -9.02 1.39
N ILE A 148 9.69 -7.78 0.99
CA ILE A 148 8.29 -7.32 1.04
C ILE A 148 7.43 -8.00 -0.04
N SER A 149 7.96 -8.20 -1.23
CA SER A 149 7.26 -8.93 -2.29
C SER A 149 6.88 -10.33 -1.83
N LEU A 150 7.81 -11.09 -1.24
CA LEU A 150 7.54 -12.42 -0.71
C LEU A 150 6.57 -12.39 0.49
N ALA A 151 6.72 -11.43 1.39
CA ALA A 151 5.81 -11.29 2.54
C ALA A 151 4.36 -11.03 2.07
N HIS A 152 4.15 -10.17 1.08
CA HIS A 152 2.82 -9.94 0.48
C HIS A 152 2.26 -11.20 -0.19
N LYS A 153 3.07 -11.89 -0.99
CA LYS A 153 2.66 -13.13 -1.67
C LYS A 153 2.25 -14.21 -0.65
N LEU A 154 2.99 -14.35 0.46
CA LEU A 154 2.63 -15.27 1.55
C LEU A 154 1.32 -14.87 2.24
N ALA A 155 1.13 -13.59 2.57
CA ALA A 155 -0.09 -13.10 3.22
C ALA A 155 -1.32 -13.27 2.33
N ARG A 156 -1.18 -13.02 1.02
CA ARG A 156 -2.24 -13.24 0.03
C ARG A 156 -2.55 -14.74 -0.10
N LYS A 157 -1.54 -15.60 -0.19
CA LYS A 157 -1.72 -17.05 -0.26
C LYS A 157 -2.40 -17.62 0.98
N LEU A 158 -2.08 -17.07 2.16
CA LEU A 158 -2.75 -17.43 3.41
C LEU A 158 -4.25 -17.13 3.38
N ALA A 159 -4.64 -15.95 2.86
CA ALA A 159 -6.05 -15.59 2.69
C ALA A 159 -6.74 -16.44 1.59
N GLU A 160 -6.04 -16.75 0.51
CA GLU A 160 -6.54 -17.58 -0.59
C GLU A 160 -6.91 -18.97 -0.11
N VAL A 161 -5.99 -19.71 0.57
CA VAL A 161 -6.26 -21.07 1.07
C VAL A 161 -7.33 -21.13 2.16
N ARG A 162 -7.62 -20.00 2.81
CA ARG A 162 -8.76 -19.85 3.70
C ARG A 162 -10.07 -19.70 2.92
N LYS A 163 -10.08 -18.81 1.90
CA LYS A 163 -11.29 -18.47 1.12
C LYS A 163 -11.74 -19.59 0.20
N ASP A 164 -10.80 -20.33 -0.39
CA ASP A 164 -11.10 -21.49 -1.26
C ASP A 164 -11.39 -22.77 -0.47
N ALA A 165 -11.39 -22.69 0.87
CA ALA A 165 -11.63 -23.79 1.78
C ALA A 165 -10.59 -24.94 1.74
N THR A 166 -9.38 -24.69 1.21
CA THR A 166 -8.25 -25.62 1.32
C THR A 166 -7.89 -25.86 2.79
N LEU A 167 -7.85 -24.80 3.60
CA LEU A 167 -7.60 -24.86 5.04
C LEU A 167 -8.77 -24.24 5.82
N THR A 168 -9.81 -25.04 6.08
CA THR A 168 -11.10 -24.57 6.64
C THR A 168 -11.04 -24.06 8.07
N TYR A 169 -9.99 -24.41 8.81
CA TYR A 169 -9.77 -23.99 10.20
C TYR A 169 -9.16 -22.60 10.31
N LEU A 170 -8.63 -22.02 9.22
CA LEU A 170 -8.06 -20.67 9.23
C LEU A 170 -9.13 -19.59 9.46
N ARG A 171 -8.71 -18.51 10.09
CA ARG A 171 -9.49 -17.30 10.33
C ARG A 171 -8.86 -16.11 9.58
N PRO A 172 -9.58 -14.97 9.48
CA PRO A 172 -9.13 -13.87 8.61
C PRO A 172 -7.83 -13.21 9.02
N ASP A 173 -7.51 -13.13 10.31
CA ASP A 173 -6.32 -12.43 10.81
C ASP A 173 -5.05 -13.26 10.63
N GLY A 174 -3.99 -12.59 10.18
CA GLY A 174 -2.69 -13.22 10.02
C GLY A 174 -1.59 -12.23 9.64
N LYS A 175 -0.35 -12.64 9.90
CA LYS A 175 0.87 -11.88 9.58
C LYS A 175 1.89 -12.80 8.95
N THR A 176 2.70 -12.24 8.08
CA THR A 176 3.83 -12.92 7.44
C THR A 176 5.08 -12.05 7.53
N GLN A 177 6.24 -12.68 7.65
CA GLN A 177 7.51 -11.98 7.66
C GLN A 177 8.55 -12.83 6.94
N VAL A 178 9.39 -12.20 6.14
CA VAL A 178 10.46 -12.86 5.40
C VAL A 178 11.78 -12.14 5.67
N THR A 179 12.79 -12.90 6.09
CA THR A 179 14.16 -12.43 6.23
C THR A 179 15.00 -12.99 5.10
N VAL A 180 15.61 -12.11 4.32
CA VAL A 180 16.49 -12.44 3.20
C VAL A 180 17.94 -12.15 3.58
N GLU A 181 18.83 -13.10 3.32
CA GLU A 181 20.27 -12.88 3.37
C GLU A 181 20.74 -12.29 2.05
N TYR A 182 21.46 -11.18 2.14
CA TYR A 182 22.09 -10.47 1.04
C TYR A 182 23.59 -10.71 1.06
N GLU A 183 24.17 -10.86 -0.11
CA GLU A 183 25.62 -10.95 -0.33
C GLU A 183 26.01 -9.96 -1.44
N ASP A 184 26.86 -8.97 -1.09
CA ASP A 184 27.24 -7.87 -1.98
C ASP A 184 26.01 -7.18 -2.63
N ASP A 185 25.03 -6.84 -1.79
CA ASP A 185 23.76 -6.18 -2.11
C ASP A 185 22.82 -6.95 -3.07
N LYS A 186 23.04 -8.26 -3.24
CA LYS A 186 22.14 -9.15 -4.00
C LYS A 186 21.48 -10.17 -3.07
N PRO A 187 20.17 -10.42 -3.23
CA PRO A 187 19.48 -11.45 -2.45
C PRO A 187 20.08 -12.82 -2.75
N LYS A 188 20.41 -13.59 -1.72
CA LYS A 188 21.13 -14.87 -1.82
C LYS A 188 20.27 -16.06 -1.40
N ARG A 189 19.67 -15.98 -0.21
CA ARG A 189 18.85 -17.06 0.36
C ARG A 189 17.84 -16.48 1.35
N ILE A 190 16.85 -17.29 1.67
CA ILE A 190 15.91 -16.98 2.74
C ILE A 190 16.48 -17.50 4.06
N ASP A 191 16.72 -16.59 5.01
CA ASP A 191 17.17 -16.96 6.34
C ASP A 191 16.03 -17.48 7.21
N SER A 192 14.90 -16.75 7.23
CA SER A 192 13.77 -17.15 8.05
C SER A 192 12.43 -16.69 7.47
N ILE A 193 11.39 -17.47 7.75
CA ILE A 193 10.00 -17.21 7.38
C ILE A 193 9.16 -17.33 8.65
N VAL A 194 8.37 -16.29 8.94
CA VAL A 194 7.39 -16.29 10.04
C VAL A 194 6.00 -16.19 9.45
N VAL A 195 5.09 -17.08 9.87
CA VAL A 195 3.65 -17.01 9.57
C VAL A 195 2.88 -17.12 10.87
N SER A 196 2.15 -16.08 11.23
CA SER A 196 1.20 -16.11 12.34
C SER A 196 -0.20 -16.07 11.76
N THR A 197 -1.02 -17.07 12.05
CA THR A 197 -2.37 -17.17 11.48
C THR A 197 -3.39 -17.53 12.56
N GLN A 198 -4.49 -16.79 12.58
CA GLN A 198 -5.64 -17.10 13.43
C GLN A 198 -6.30 -18.38 12.96
N HIS A 199 -6.71 -19.23 13.90
CA HIS A 199 -7.26 -20.55 13.60
C HIS A 199 -8.41 -20.94 14.56
N SER A 200 -9.16 -22.01 14.22
CA SER A 200 -10.15 -22.58 15.11
C SER A 200 -9.48 -23.31 16.30
N PRO A 201 -10.18 -23.44 17.43
CA PRO A 201 -9.60 -24.10 18.62
C PRO A 201 -9.36 -25.60 18.45
N ASP A 202 -9.94 -26.22 17.42
CA ASP A 202 -10.06 -27.67 17.26
C ASP A 202 -9.00 -28.26 16.33
N VAL A 203 -7.90 -27.55 16.06
CA VAL A 203 -6.78 -27.99 15.20
C VAL A 203 -5.49 -28.00 16.01
N GLU A 204 -4.67 -29.02 15.78
CA GLU A 204 -3.37 -29.15 16.44
C GLU A 204 -2.32 -28.26 15.80
N LEU A 205 -1.37 -27.76 16.60
CA LEU A 205 -0.33 -26.85 16.12
C LEU A 205 0.60 -27.51 15.09
N GLU A 206 0.83 -28.80 15.22
CA GLU A 206 1.66 -29.57 14.26
C GLU A 206 0.99 -29.65 12.88
N ASP A 207 -0.33 -29.84 12.85
CA ASP A 207 -1.10 -29.83 11.59
C ASP A 207 -1.03 -28.44 10.94
N ILE A 208 -1.20 -27.37 11.72
CA ILE A 208 -1.07 -25.99 11.23
C ILE A 208 0.32 -25.78 10.63
N PHE A 209 1.38 -26.22 11.32
CA PHE A 209 2.75 -26.07 10.83
C PHE A 209 2.95 -26.77 9.48
N ASN A 210 2.53 -28.02 9.37
CA ASN A 210 2.70 -28.82 8.16
C ASN A 210 1.88 -28.27 7.00
N ASP A 211 0.62 -27.90 7.26
CA ASP A 211 -0.28 -27.34 6.24
C ASP A 211 0.20 -25.98 5.73
N ILE A 212 0.59 -25.07 6.63
CA ILE A 212 1.13 -23.74 6.22
C ILE A 212 2.41 -23.91 5.41
N LYS A 213 3.30 -24.80 5.83
CA LYS A 213 4.52 -25.08 5.05
C LYS A 213 4.19 -25.59 3.66
N LYS A 214 3.24 -26.51 3.52
CA LYS A 214 2.86 -27.17 2.28
C LYS A 214 2.02 -26.26 1.36
N HIS A 215 1.01 -25.59 1.90
CA HIS A 215 -0.02 -24.90 1.11
C HIS A 215 0.22 -23.39 0.97
N VAL A 216 1.04 -22.80 1.84
CA VAL A 216 1.33 -21.35 1.83
C VAL A 216 2.79 -21.08 1.46
N ILE A 217 3.76 -21.68 2.17
CA ILE A 217 5.18 -21.33 2.00
C ILE A 217 5.76 -21.93 0.71
N GLN A 218 5.62 -23.24 0.51
CA GLN A 218 6.24 -23.95 -0.62
C GLN A 218 5.76 -23.44 -2.00
N PRO A 219 4.48 -23.06 -2.20
CA PRO A 219 4.04 -22.52 -3.49
C PRO A 219 4.58 -21.12 -3.82
N ILE A 220 5.02 -20.36 -2.81
CA ILE A 220 5.41 -18.95 -2.95
C ILE A 220 6.92 -18.77 -2.96
N ILE A 221 7.64 -19.46 -2.08
CA ILE A 221 9.07 -19.25 -1.92
C ILE A 221 9.86 -20.09 -2.96
N PRO A 222 10.71 -19.45 -3.78
CA PRO A 222 11.50 -20.17 -4.76
C PRO A 222 12.42 -21.20 -4.09
N THR A 223 12.36 -22.44 -4.54
CA THR A 223 13.07 -23.58 -3.92
C THR A 223 14.59 -23.36 -3.87
N HIS A 224 15.15 -22.70 -4.89
CA HIS A 224 16.59 -22.41 -4.94
C HIS A 224 17.07 -21.39 -3.91
N MET A 225 16.14 -20.68 -3.24
CA MET A 225 16.45 -19.75 -2.15
C MET A 225 16.32 -20.39 -0.76
N LEU A 226 15.88 -21.63 -0.68
CA LEU A 226 15.74 -22.39 0.56
C LEU A 226 16.93 -23.36 0.72
N ASP A 227 17.41 -23.51 1.95
CA ASP A 227 18.42 -24.49 2.30
C ASP A 227 18.15 -25.13 3.67
N GLU A 228 19.04 -25.97 4.15
CA GLU A 228 18.93 -26.67 5.44
C GLU A 228 18.98 -25.74 6.66
N ASN A 229 19.49 -24.52 6.48
CA ASN A 229 19.59 -23.51 7.52
C ASN A 229 18.39 -22.55 7.54
N THR A 230 17.45 -22.65 6.58
CA THR A 230 16.25 -21.83 6.54
C THR A 230 15.33 -22.16 7.72
N LYS A 231 15.00 -21.15 8.52
CA LYS A 231 14.18 -21.30 9.73
C LYS A 231 12.70 -21.03 9.42
N TYR A 232 11.82 -21.86 9.94
CA TYR A 232 10.38 -21.72 9.80
C TYR A 232 9.73 -21.51 11.16
N TYR A 233 8.98 -20.43 11.30
CA TYR A 233 8.22 -20.09 12.50
C TYR A 233 6.74 -19.96 12.14
N VAL A 234 5.95 -20.98 12.49
CA VAL A 234 4.48 -20.94 12.31
C VAL A 234 3.84 -20.90 13.67
N ASN A 235 3.05 -19.86 13.95
CA ASN A 235 2.45 -19.59 15.26
C ASN A 235 3.43 -19.82 16.42
N PRO A 236 4.59 -19.16 16.48
CA PRO A 236 5.65 -19.47 17.46
C PRO A 236 5.23 -19.22 18.91
N THR A 237 4.18 -18.45 19.16
CA THR A 237 3.58 -18.25 20.49
C THR A 237 2.62 -19.38 20.87
N GLY A 238 2.35 -20.33 19.96
CA GLY A 238 1.39 -21.39 20.13
C GLY A 238 0.00 -21.01 19.61
N ARG A 239 -1.01 -21.10 20.48
CA ARG A 239 -2.42 -20.91 20.13
C ARG A 239 -2.74 -19.47 19.71
N PHE A 240 -3.35 -19.29 18.51
CA PHE A 240 -3.83 -18.00 18.01
C PHE A 240 -5.32 -18.10 17.60
N VAL A 241 -6.19 -18.29 18.57
CA VAL A 241 -7.65 -18.41 18.38
C VAL A 241 -8.35 -17.05 18.51
N VAL A 242 -7.94 -16.24 19.48
CA VAL A 242 -8.40 -14.86 19.62
C VAL A 242 -7.53 -13.96 18.74
N GLY A 243 -8.15 -13.28 17.79
CA GLY A 243 -7.50 -12.40 16.83
C GLY A 243 -8.52 -11.49 16.16
N GLY A 244 -8.07 -10.74 15.16
CA GLY A 244 -8.87 -9.70 14.55
C GLY A 244 -9.22 -8.60 15.55
N PRO A 245 -10.29 -7.80 15.30
CA PRO A 245 -10.67 -6.69 16.18
C PRO A 245 -11.04 -7.09 17.62
N MET A 246 -11.29 -8.38 17.88
CA MET A 246 -11.46 -8.90 19.24
C MET A 246 -10.12 -8.97 19.99
N GLY A 247 -9.03 -9.21 19.27
CA GLY A 247 -7.69 -9.36 19.86
C GLY A 247 -6.96 -8.02 20.02
N ASP A 248 -7.11 -7.14 19.04
CA ASP A 248 -6.46 -5.83 19.00
C ASP A 248 -7.29 -4.83 18.19
N ALA A 249 -7.27 -3.56 18.60
CA ALA A 249 -7.95 -2.51 17.87
C ALA A 249 -7.18 -2.14 16.58
N GLY A 250 -7.91 -1.83 15.51
CA GLY A 250 -7.36 -1.32 14.25
C GLY A 250 -7.70 0.13 14.01
N VAL A 251 -6.84 0.81 13.26
CA VAL A 251 -7.06 2.19 12.80
C VAL A 251 -6.49 2.34 11.39
N THR A 252 -7.17 3.10 10.54
CA THR A 252 -6.68 3.46 9.19
C THR A 252 -5.28 4.08 9.24
N GLY A 253 -4.40 3.69 8.32
CA GLY A 253 -3.08 4.31 8.16
C GLY A 253 -2.02 3.86 9.17
N ARG A 254 -2.19 2.72 9.84
CA ARG A 254 -1.20 2.16 10.78
C ARG A 254 -0.31 1.07 10.18
N LYS A 255 -0.44 0.79 8.89
CA LYS A 255 0.37 -0.21 8.17
C LYS A 255 1.11 0.40 6.97
N ILE A 256 1.55 1.67 7.11
CA ILE A 256 2.15 2.46 6.01
C ILE A 256 3.42 1.84 5.43
N ILE A 257 4.20 1.13 6.22
CA ILE A 257 5.41 0.44 5.77
C ILE A 257 5.06 -0.84 4.99
N VAL A 258 4.00 -1.56 5.41
CA VAL A 258 3.43 -2.69 4.66
C VAL A 258 2.84 -2.19 3.34
N ASP A 259 2.21 -1.04 3.32
CA ASP A 259 1.59 -0.44 2.13
C ASP A 259 2.62 -0.03 1.07
N THR A 260 3.88 0.17 1.44
CA THR A 260 4.94 0.67 0.58
C THR A 260 6.03 -0.36 0.31
N TYR A 261 7.21 -0.25 0.92
CA TYR A 261 8.39 -1.02 0.52
C TYR A 261 8.97 -1.89 1.65
N GLY A 262 8.18 -2.14 2.72
CA GLY A 262 8.60 -3.01 3.83
C GLY A 262 9.83 -2.53 4.59
N GLY A 263 10.09 -1.23 4.61
CA GLY A 263 11.24 -0.62 5.29
C GLY A 263 12.49 -0.48 4.41
N TYR A 264 12.42 -0.86 3.13
CA TYR A 264 13.58 -0.81 2.23
C TYR A 264 13.86 0.62 1.71
N SER A 265 12.84 1.46 1.63
CA SER A 265 12.88 2.86 1.25
C SER A 265 12.54 3.76 2.43
N ARG A 266 12.90 5.04 2.33
CA ARG A 266 12.38 6.10 3.21
C ARG A 266 10.86 6.18 3.11
N HIS A 267 10.23 6.77 4.12
CA HIS A 267 8.80 7.02 4.15
C HIS A 267 8.53 8.42 4.73
N GLY A 268 7.60 9.16 4.13
CA GLY A 268 7.24 10.52 4.58
C GLY A 268 6.26 10.55 5.76
N GLY A 269 5.65 9.41 6.10
CA GLY A 269 4.69 9.26 7.21
C GLY A 269 3.23 9.35 6.81
N GLY A 270 2.90 9.78 5.58
CA GLY A 270 1.52 9.88 5.09
C GLY A 270 0.88 8.52 4.80
N ALA A 271 -0.34 8.31 5.29
CA ALA A 271 -1.16 7.16 4.95
C ALA A 271 -1.90 7.36 3.62
N PHE A 272 -2.25 6.26 2.94
CA PHE A 272 -2.95 6.29 1.65
C PHE A 272 -4.46 6.14 1.79
N SER A 273 -4.90 5.09 2.50
CA SER A 273 -6.29 4.68 2.56
C SER A 273 -7.22 5.77 3.10
N GLY A 274 -8.39 5.89 2.49
CA GLY A 274 -9.41 6.87 2.85
C GLY A 274 -9.20 8.27 2.28
N LYS A 275 -8.11 8.50 1.52
CA LYS A 275 -7.79 9.81 0.93
C LYS A 275 -8.06 9.81 -0.57
N ASP A 276 -8.82 10.83 -1.06
CA ASP A 276 -8.95 11.09 -2.48
C ASP A 276 -7.62 11.57 -3.09
N PRO A 277 -7.45 11.50 -4.44
CA PRO A 277 -6.15 11.76 -5.07
C PRO A 277 -5.67 13.21 -5.04
N THR A 278 -6.44 14.17 -4.54
CA THR A 278 -5.93 15.53 -4.27
C THR A 278 -4.96 15.56 -3.09
N LYS A 279 -5.00 14.56 -2.22
CA LYS A 279 -4.06 14.37 -1.11
C LYS A 279 -2.75 13.79 -1.65
N VAL A 280 -1.72 14.61 -1.66
CA VAL A 280 -0.39 14.26 -2.21
C VAL A 280 0.29 13.11 -1.48
N ASP A 281 -0.05 12.85 -0.22
CA ASP A 281 0.38 11.65 0.49
C ASP A 281 0.15 10.39 -0.33
N ARG A 282 -1.00 10.29 -0.98
CA ARG A 282 -1.37 9.18 -1.85
C ARG A 282 -0.87 9.39 -3.28
N SER A 283 -1.31 10.42 -3.96
CA SER A 283 -1.06 10.63 -5.38
C SER A 283 0.41 10.83 -5.71
N ALA A 284 1.14 11.63 -4.93
CA ALA A 284 2.56 11.85 -5.17
C ALA A 284 3.43 10.64 -4.80
N SER A 285 3.01 9.81 -3.84
CA SER A 285 3.68 8.53 -3.57
C SER A 285 3.54 7.56 -4.76
N TYR A 286 2.37 7.51 -5.39
CA TYR A 286 2.17 6.73 -6.61
C TYR A 286 2.98 7.29 -7.80
N ALA A 287 3.01 8.62 -7.96
CA ALA A 287 3.86 9.26 -8.97
C ALA A 287 5.34 9.00 -8.74
N ALA A 288 5.82 9.08 -7.50
CA ALA A 288 7.21 8.79 -7.15
C ALA A 288 7.56 7.31 -7.45
N ARG A 289 6.63 6.35 -7.17
CA ARG A 289 6.78 4.95 -7.59
C ARG A 289 6.86 4.82 -9.10
N TYR A 290 5.97 5.45 -9.84
CA TYR A 290 5.95 5.43 -11.30
C TYR A 290 7.27 5.92 -11.88
N VAL A 291 7.81 7.04 -11.38
CA VAL A 291 9.10 7.57 -11.78
C VAL A 291 10.24 6.59 -11.46
N ALA A 292 10.35 6.13 -10.22
CA ALA A 292 11.40 5.21 -9.80
C ALA A 292 11.39 3.91 -10.62
N LYS A 293 10.19 3.37 -10.87
CA LYS A 293 10.02 2.15 -11.65
C LYS A 293 10.48 2.30 -13.09
N ASN A 294 10.15 3.42 -13.75
CA ASN A 294 10.58 3.70 -15.10
C ASN A 294 12.10 3.91 -15.22
N ILE A 295 12.75 4.50 -14.21
CA ILE A 295 14.22 4.66 -14.17
C ILE A 295 14.90 3.29 -14.11
N VAL A 296 14.44 2.40 -13.23
CA VAL A 296 15.01 1.04 -13.11
C VAL A 296 14.68 0.20 -14.35
N ALA A 297 13.47 0.26 -14.86
CA ALA A 297 13.07 -0.43 -16.11
C ALA A 297 13.86 0.04 -17.33
N ALA A 298 14.23 1.33 -17.40
CA ALA A 298 15.12 1.87 -18.44
C ALA A 298 16.56 1.36 -18.32
N GLY A 299 16.92 0.74 -17.21
CA GLY A 299 18.27 0.28 -16.90
C GLY A 299 19.23 1.41 -16.56
N LEU A 300 18.72 2.58 -16.16
CA LEU A 300 19.53 3.73 -15.70
C LEU A 300 20.16 3.49 -14.34
N ALA A 301 19.55 2.66 -13.50
CA ALA A 301 20.05 2.23 -12.19
C ALA A 301 19.49 0.87 -11.83
N ASP A 302 20.16 0.12 -10.93
CA ASP A 302 19.63 -1.11 -10.34
C ASP A 302 18.65 -0.83 -9.19
N LYS A 303 18.79 0.33 -8.54
CA LYS A 303 17.95 0.83 -7.45
C LYS A 303 17.73 2.32 -7.64
N CYS A 304 16.51 2.78 -7.38
CA CYS A 304 16.19 4.21 -7.44
C CYS A 304 15.16 4.57 -6.38
N GLU A 305 15.45 5.60 -5.61
CA GLU A 305 14.51 6.25 -4.70
C GLU A 305 14.24 7.68 -5.19
N ILE A 306 12.97 8.04 -5.24
CA ILE A 306 12.48 9.37 -5.61
C ILE A 306 11.80 9.99 -4.39
N GLY A 307 12.20 11.20 -4.02
CA GLY A 307 11.55 12.02 -3.01
C GLY A 307 10.89 13.24 -3.62
N LEU A 308 9.63 13.48 -3.28
CA LEU A 308 8.86 14.65 -3.70
C LEU A 308 8.38 15.41 -2.46
N ALA A 309 8.52 16.73 -2.45
CA ALA A 309 8.02 17.55 -1.35
C ALA A 309 7.06 18.62 -1.88
N TYR A 310 5.99 18.88 -1.12
CA TYR A 310 4.97 19.89 -1.46
C TYR A 310 4.69 20.81 -0.28
N ALA A 311 4.17 22.00 -0.60
CA ALA A 311 3.51 22.88 0.36
C ALA A 311 2.01 22.91 0.06
N ILE A 312 1.18 23.00 1.09
CA ILE A 312 -0.27 23.10 0.93
C ILE A 312 -0.63 24.28 0.04
N GLY A 313 -1.54 24.07 -0.91
CA GLY A 313 -2.00 25.11 -1.83
C GLY A 313 -1.00 25.53 -2.93
N VAL A 314 0.14 24.83 -3.06
CA VAL A 314 1.11 25.07 -4.13
C VAL A 314 1.05 23.92 -5.12
N ALA A 315 0.96 24.19 -6.42
CA ALA A 315 0.89 23.17 -7.45
C ALA A 315 2.25 22.53 -7.74
N SER A 316 3.30 23.33 -7.87
CA SER A 316 4.64 22.82 -8.16
C SER A 316 5.28 22.15 -6.94
N PRO A 317 5.96 20.99 -7.11
CA PRO A 317 6.72 20.41 -6.01
C PRO A 317 7.86 21.35 -5.58
N LEU A 318 8.06 21.51 -4.26
CA LEU A 318 9.15 22.31 -3.68
C LEU A 318 10.51 21.69 -3.95
N SER A 319 10.58 20.37 -4.00
CA SER A 319 11.80 19.65 -4.30
C SER A 319 11.53 18.30 -4.97
N VAL A 320 12.47 17.91 -5.83
CA VAL A 320 12.58 16.58 -6.43
C VAL A 320 13.95 16.03 -6.05
N PHE A 321 13.98 14.92 -5.34
CA PHE A 321 15.19 14.23 -4.90
C PHE A 321 15.31 12.91 -5.65
N VAL A 322 16.53 12.55 -6.05
CA VAL A 322 16.86 11.27 -6.69
C VAL A 322 18.07 10.67 -5.99
N GLU A 323 18.00 9.38 -5.68
CA GLU A 323 19.08 8.60 -5.09
C GLU A 323 19.14 7.22 -5.75
N THR A 324 20.26 6.90 -6.37
CA THR A 324 20.49 5.58 -7.02
C THR A 324 21.37 4.65 -6.20
N PHE A 325 21.77 5.05 -4.99
CA PHE A 325 22.63 4.25 -4.10
C PHE A 325 23.94 3.81 -4.76
N GLY A 326 24.48 4.65 -5.66
CA GLY A 326 25.70 4.34 -6.39
C GLY A 326 25.54 3.30 -7.51
N THR A 327 24.30 2.91 -7.86
CA THR A 327 24.02 1.96 -8.96
C THR A 327 23.70 2.66 -10.28
N GLY A 328 23.63 4.00 -10.29
CA GLY A 328 23.34 4.81 -11.46
C GLY A 328 24.40 4.67 -12.55
N LYS A 329 23.97 4.53 -13.81
CA LYS A 329 24.84 4.56 -15.00
C LYS A 329 25.19 5.97 -15.43
N ILE A 330 24.40 6.95 -15.02
CA ILE A 330 24.65 8.37 -15.09
C ILE A 330 24.43 8.97 -13.69
N SER A 331 24.83 10.21 -13.48
CA SER A 331 24.71 10.84 -12.16
C SER A 331 23.26 11.05 -11.73
N ASP A 332 23.02 11.05 -10.41
CA ASP A 332 21.68 11.32 -9.85
C ASP A 332 21.14 12.68 -10.29
N GLU A 333 22.02 13.68 -10.50
CA GLU A 333 21.63 15.00 -10.99
C GLU A 333 21.17 14.96 -12.46
N GLU A 334 21.79 14.13 -13.30
CA GLU A 334 21.35 13.92 -14.68
C GLU A 334 20.02 13.17 -14.72
N ILE A 335 19.85 12.15 -13.88
CA ILE A 335 18.56 11.45 -13.75
C ILE A 335 17.48 12.42 -13.29
N LYS A 336 17.76 13.28 -12.30
CA LYS A 336 16.83 14.31 -11.85
C LYS A 336 16.36 15.25 -12.99
N LYS A 337 17.29 15.68 -13.87
CA LYS A 337 16.92 16.48 -15.04
C LYS A 337 16.00 15.73 -15.99
N LEU A 338 16.24 14.42 -16.19
CA LEU A 338 15.33 13.56 -16.97
C LEU A 338 13.96 13.42 -16.34
N VAL A 339 13.89 13.28 -15.01
CA VAL A 339 12.62 13.22 -14.27
C VAL A 339 11.82 14.50 -14.49
N VAL A 340 12.40 15.67 -14.22
CA VAL A 340 11.71 16.97 -14.36
C VAL A 340 11.27 17.21 -15.80
N LYS A 341 12.04 16.73 -16.80
CA LYS A 341 11.70 16.87 -18.22
C LYS A 341 10.54 15.99 -18.68
N ASN A 342 10.42 14.75 -18.15
CA ASN A 342 9.54 13.72 -18.71
C ASN A 342 8.31 13.43 -17.86
N PHE A 343 8.25 13.94 -16.62
CA PHE A 343 7.14 13.72 -15.68
C PHE A 343 6.65 15.06 -15.14
N ASP A 344 5.36 15.32 -15.30
CA ASP A 344 4.72 16.46 -14.65
C ASP A 344 4.26 16.02 -13.26
N LEU A 345 4.88 16.61 -12.24
CA LEU A 345 4.68 16.22 -10.84
C LEU A 345 3.74 17.18 -10.09
N ARG A 346 2.99 18.01 -10.80
CA ARG A 346 1.90 18.82 -10.22
C ARG A 346 0.71 17.92 -9.87
N PRO A 347 -0.03 18.15 -8.77
CA PRO A 347 -1.13 17.28 -8.34
C PRO A 347 -2.17 17.00 -9.44
N ALA A 348 -2.62 18.03 -10.17
CA ALA A 348 -3.58 17.88 -11.27
C ALA A 348 -3.03 17.00 -12.41
N ALA A 349 -1.75 17.16 -12.74
CA ALA A 349 -1.09 16.34 -13.75
C ALA A 349 -0.95 14.88 -13.32
N ILE A 350 -0.57 14.64 -12.07
CA ILE A 350 -0.48 13.29 -11.50
C ILE A 350 -1.84 12.58 -11.55
N ILE A 351 -2.91 13.27 -11.15
CA ILE A 351 -4.29 12.72 -11.16
C ILE A 351 -4.67 12.34 -12.59
N ARG A 352 -4.43 13.21 -13.56
CA ARG A 352 -4.72 12.98 -14.97
C ARG A 352 -3.87 11.83 -15.55
N ASP A 353 -2.56 11.90 -15.38
CA ASP A 353 -1.61 11.00 -16.05
C ASP A 353 -1.65 9.58 -15.49
N LEU A 354 -1.96 9.45 -14.21
CA LEU A 354 -2.15 8.17 -13.53
C LEU A 354 -3.63 7.74 -13.44
N ASP A 355 -4.56 8.52 -14.01
CA ASP A 355 -6.00 8.18 -14.06
C ASP A 355 -6.55 7.79 -12.68
N LEU A 356 -6.33 8.66 -11.69
CA LEU A 356 -6.60 8.37 -10.28
C LEU A 356 -8.04 8.63 -9.82
N LEU A 357 -8.92 9.13 -10.69
CA LEU A 357 -10.34 9.36 -10.33
C LEU A 357 -11.19 8.09 -10.44
N ARG A 358 -10.61 6.96 -10.85
CA ARG A 358 -11.28 5.67 -10.91
C ARG A 358 -11.50 5.06 -9.52
N PRO A 359 -12.58 4.29 -9.31
CA PRO A 359 -12.80 3.55 -8.05
C PRO A 359 -11.95 2.27 -8.01
N ILE A 360 -10.67 2.40 -7.67
CA ILE A 360 -9.67 1.33 -7.71
C ILE A 360 -9.05 1.02 -6.34
N TYR A 361 -9.43 1.75 -5.31
CA TYR A 361 -8.67 1.87 -4.06
C TYR A 361 -8.91 0.74 -3.07
N LYS A 362 -10.14 0.23 -2.94
CA LYS A 362 -10.47 -0.90 -2.04
C LYS A 362 -9.55 -2.10 -2.25
N ASN A 363 -9.27 -2.45 -3.51
CA ASN A 363 -8.44 -3.60 -3.85
C ASN A 363 -6.94 -3.40 -3.58
N LEU A 364 -6.52 -2.15 -3.36
CA LEU A 364 -5.15 -1.79 -3.02
C LEU A 364 -4.88 -1.83 -1.51
N ALA A 365 -5.92 -1.65 -0.71
CA ALA A 365 -5.81 -1.48 0.72
C ALA A 365 -5.27 -2.71 1.49
N ALA A 366 -5.06 -3.83 0.83
CA ALA A 366 -4.40 -5.01 1.39
C ALA A 366 -3.31 -5.53 0.44
N TYR A 367 -2.24 -6.11 1.01
CA TYR A 367 -1.11 -6.71 0.28
C TYR A 367 -0.23 -5.70 -0.47
N GLY A 368 -0.16 -4.45 0.00
CA GLY A 368 0.65 -3.37 -0.54
C GLY A 368 0.01 -2.63 -1.72
N HIS A 369 0.40 -1.37 -1.90
CA HIS A 369 -0.04 -0.51 -3.00
C HIS A 369 0.93 -0.54 -4.18
N MET A 370 2.16 -1.02 -3.97
CA MET A 370 3.23 -1.06 -4.95
C MET A 370 3.52 -2.49 -5.39
N GLY A 371 3.98 -2.68 -6.64
CA GLY A 371 4.26 -3.99 -7.21
C GLY A 371 3.00 -4.79 -7.58
N ARG A 372 1.86 -4.12 -7.74
CA ARG A 372 0.55 -4.75 -8.00
C ARG A 372 0.33 -5.02 -9.49
N THR A 373 1.02 -6.03 -10.00
CA THR A 373 0.86 -6.48 -11.40
C THR A 373 -0.43 -7.29 -11.63
N ASP A 374 -1.12 -7.64 -10.57
CA ASP A 374 -2.43 -8.31 -10.57
C ASP A 374 -3.62 -7.35 -10.74
N LEU A 375 -3.39 -6.03 -10.65
CA LEU A 375 -4.39 -4.98 -10.80
C LEU A 375 -4.01 -4.04 -11.94
N ASP A 376 -5.04 -3.44 -12.56
CA ASP A 376 -4.83 -2.38 -13.56
C ASP A 376 -4.54 -1.03 -12.89
N VAL A 377 -3.30 -0.89 -12.40
CA VAL A 377 -2.81 0.34 -11.77
C VAL A 377 -1.73 1.00 -12.61
N THR A 378 -1.91 2.28 -12.84
CA THR A 378 -1.13 3.04 -13.82
C THR A 378 0.31 3.33 -13.38
N TRP A 379 0.56 3.47 -12.09
CA TRP A 379 1.90 3.72 -11.54
C TRP A 379 2.84 2.50 -11.60
N GLU A 380 2.32 1.35 -12.00
CA GLU A 380 3.14 0.16 -12.27
C GLU A 380 3.52 0.03 -13.76
N LYS A 381 3.08 0.94 -14.63
CA LYS A 381 3.47 0.97 -16.04
C LYS A 381 4.93 1.41 -16.21
N THR A 382 5.58 0.89 -17.26
CA THR A 382 6.98 1.24 -17.63
C THR A 382 7.06 1.88 -19.01
N ASP A 383 6.02 2.58 -19.40
CA ASP A 383 5.82 3.20 -20.71
C ASP A 383 6.78 4.38 -21.00
N LYS A 384 7.41 4.95 -19.97
CA LYS A 384 8.45 5.97 -20.10
C LYS A 384 9.87 5.38 -20.18
N ALA A 385 10.06 4.08 -19.97
CA ALA A 385 11.39 3.47 -19.91
C ALA A 385 12.20 3.65 -21.20
N GLU A 386 11.59 3.47 -22.37
CA GLU A 386 12.31 3.59 -23.64
C GLU A 386 12.79 5.04 -23.91
N ILE A 387 12.00 6.06 -23.59
CA ILE A 387 12.42 7.46 -23.74
C ILE A 387 13.54 7.82 -22.74
N LEU A 388 13.48 7.28 -21.53
CA LEU A 388 14.53 7.49 -20.53
C LEU A 388 15.84 6.81 -20.91
N LYS A 389 15.78 5.64 -21.55
CA LYS A 389 16.94 4.87 -22.01
C LYS A 389 17.77 5.60 -23.07
N GLU A 390 17.20 6.55 -23.78
CA GLU A 390 17.93 7.37 -24.74
C GLU A 390 19.09 8.16 -24.11
N ALA A 391 19.02 8.44 -22.82
CA ALA A 391 20.09 9.09 -22.06
C ALA A 391 21.36 8.23 -21.90
N LEU A 392 21.30 6.93 -22.24
CA LEU A 392 22.46 6.04 -22.24
C LEU A 392 23.20 5.98 -23.59
N LYS A 393 22.68 6.68 -24.61
CA LYS A 393 23.30 6.78 -25.94
C LYS A 393 24.24 7.96 -26.00
#